data_1929bc19db560fb2d22fcef6bdd471c3
#
_entry.id   1929bc19db560fb2d22fcef6bdd471c3
#
_cell.length_a   1.000
_cell.length_b   1.000
_cell.length_c   1.000
_cell.angle_alpha   90.00
_cell.angle_beta   90.00
_cell.angle_gamma   90.00
#
_symmetry.space_group_name_H-M   'P 1'
#
loop_
_entity.id
_entity.type
_entity.pdbx_description
1 polymer ?
#
loop_
_entity_poly.entity_id
_entity_poly.type
_entity_poly.pdbx_seq_one_letter_code
_entity_poly.pdbx_strand_id
1 'polypeptide(L)'
;MNAKDSEANTKAIDSFLNFETVKYFNNEEHEYRRYDEALAGYEKAAVTSQTSLSLLNLGQGAIVAVGLILVMWMAAAGVISGDNTIGDFVMVNTFLIQLYLPLNFLGVVYREIKRSLVDMDKMFELLEHKPDVVDAANAQELKVGPSQIDFENVSFGYSEERGILKNISFQVPPGNTVAIVGPSGSGKSTISRLLFRFYDVDQGKITIDGQDLRDVSQLSLRKAIGVVPQDTVLFNDTIAYNIHYGNPEAPWEQVQEAAQLAQIHGFVESLPKGYETEVGERGLKLSGGEKQRVAIARTILKGPRILIFDEATSALDSHTEKEIQESLREVSKERTTLIVAHRLSTIIDADEILVLREGEIMERGRHEELLKLGGEYSEMWKKQQKSEAQEQQASSIENQP
;
A
#
# COMPACT_ATOMS: atom_id res chain seq x y z
N MET A 1 -4.19 -2.00 28.83
CA MET A 1 -3.42 -3.20 28.43
C MET A 1 -3.34 -3.30 26.91
N ASN A 2 -4.45 -3.43 26.17
CA ASN A 2 -4.43 -3.58 24.70
C ASN A 2 -3.68 -2.48 23.94
N ALA A 3 -3.80 -1.20 24.32
CA ALA A 3 -3.06 -0.11 23.65
C ALA A 3 -1.53 -0.25 23.82
N LYS A 4 -1.06 -0.74 24.98
CA LYS A 4 0.37 -0.96 25.23
C LYS A 4 0.90 -2.21 24.51
N ASP A 5 0.07 -3.22 24.38
CA ASP A 5 0.36 -4.40 23.54
C ASP A 5 0.53 -4.03 22.07
N SER A 6 -0.42 -3.24 21.54
CA SER A 6 -0.35 -2.71 20.17
C SER A 6 0.90 -1.85 19.95
N GLU A 7 1.29 -1.01 20.91
CA GLU A 7 2.50 -0.18 20.84
C GLU A 7 3.76 -1.05 20.76
N ALA A 8 3.87 -2.09 21.59
CA ALA A 8 5.01 -3.02 21.55
C ALA A 8 5.07 -3.77 20.21
N ASN A 9 3.94 -4.31 19.75
CA ASN A 9 3.86 -5.01 18.47
C ASN A 9 4.23 -4.10 17.29
N THR A 10 3.77 -2.84 17.28
CA THR A 10 4.12 -1.87 16.22
C THR A 10 5.63 -1.66 16.19
N LYS A 11 6.30 -1.45 17.35
CA LYS A 11 7.75 -1.25 17.39
C LYS A 11 8.52 -2.49 16.90
N ALA A 12 8.06 -3.69 17.25
CA ALA A 12 8.67 -4.92 16.75
C ALA A 12 8.56 -5.04 15.24
N ILE A 13 7.35 -4.82 14.68
CA ILE A 13 7.10 -4.89 13.24
C ILE A 13 7.94 -3.83 12.51
N ASP A 14 8.00 -2.60 13.02
CA ASP A 14 8.84 -1.53 12.44
C ASP A 14 10.31 -1.94 12.36
N SER A 15 10.86 -2.51 13.43
CA SER A 15 12.26 -2.96 13.45
C SER A 15 12.52 -4.09 12.45
N PHE A 16 11.56 -5.01 12.26
CA PHE A 16 11.67 -6.07 11.26
C PHE A 16 11.53 -5.56 9.83
N LEU A 17 10.59 -4.64 9.58
CA LEU A 17 10.40 -4.06 8.25
C LEU A 17 11.62 -3.23 7.81
N ASN A 18 12.32 -2.64 8.77
CA ASN A 18 13.51 -1.81 8.54
C ASN A 18 14.80 -2.52 8.97
N PHE A 19 14.84 -3.88 8.96
CA PHE A 19 15.99 -4.63 9.51
C PHE A 19 17.31 -4.27 8.84
N GLU A 20 17.31 -4.02 7.52
CA GLU A 20 18.52 -3.59 6.81
C GLU A 20 19.04 -2.26 7.34
N THR A 21 18.15 -1.28 7.56
CA THR A 21 18.52 0.01 8.15
C THR A 21 19.12 -0.17 9.54
N VAL A 22 18.51 -1.04 10.38
CA VAL A 22 19.05 -1.36 11.71
C VAL A 22 20.46 -1.93 11.59
N LYS A 23 20.70 -2.83 10.61
CA LYS A 23 22.02 -3.42 10.36
C LYS A 23 23.02 -2.41 9.78
N TYR A 24 22.61 -1.58 8.81
CA TYR A 24 23.51 -0.56 8.23
C TYR A 24 24.02 0.44 9.26
N PHE A 25 23.21 0.78 10.25
CA PHE A 25 23.59 1.70 11.33
C PHE A 25 24.09 0.99 12.60
N ASN A 26 24.13 -0.35 12.63
CA ASN A 26 24.55 -1.17 13.77
C ASN A 26 23.81 -0.78 15.07
N ASN A 27 22.49 -0.56 14.96
CA ASN A 27 21.63 -0.04 16.02
C ASN A 27 20.74 -1.12 16.67
N GLU A 28 21.13 -2.40 16.63
CA GLU A 28 20.36 -3.49 17.24
C GLU A 28 20.11 -3.28 18.72
N GLU A 29 21.13 -2.79 19.43
CA GLU A 29 21.02 -2.53 20.87
C GLU A 29 20.04 -1.38 21.16
N HIS A 30 19.97 -0.39 20.29
CA HIS A 30 18.98 0.70 20.38
C HIS A 30 17.55 0.16 20.18
N GLU A 31 17.32 -0.65 19.14
CA GLU A 31 16.01 -1.25 18.89
C GLU A 31 15.61 -2.24 19.98
N TYR A 32 16.56 -3.02 20.54
CA TYR A 32 16.31 -3.87 21.69
C TYR A 32 15.81 -3.08 22.89
N ARG A 33 16.47 -1.99 23.26
CA ARG A 33 16.05 -1.13 24.37
C ARG A 33 14.68 -0.48 24.12
N ARG A 34 14.47 0.01 22.90
CA ARG A 34 13.19 0.63 22.47
C ARG A 34 12.03 -0.35 22.59
N TYR A 35 12.25 -1.62 22.23
CA TYR A 35 11.26 -2.68 22.37
C TYR A 35 11.07 -3.11 23.82
N ASP A 36 12.15 -3.26 24.58
CA ASP A 36 12.12 -3.61 26.00
C ASP A 36 11.36 -2.58 26.84
N GLU A 37 11.58 -1.28 26.59
CA GLU A 37 10.79 -0.20 27.23
C GLU A 37 9.29 -0.32 26.93
N ALA A 38 8.91 -0.68 25.70
CA ALA A 38 7.51 -0.88 25.36
C ALA A 38 6.92 -2.11 26.05
N LEU A 39 7.68 -3.22 26.14
CA LEU A 39 7.30 -4.42 26.86
C LEU A 39 7.18 -4.16 28.37
N ALA A 40 8.10 -3.40 28.96
CA ALA A 40 8.00 -3.01 30.37
C ALA A 40 6.73 -2.17 30.64
N GLY A 41 6.35 -1.31 29.68
CA GLY A 41 5.08 -0.58 29.73
C GLY A 41 3.87 -1.51 29.69
N TYR A 42 3.89 -2.51 28.84
CA TYR A 42 2.85 -3.55 28.76
C TYR A 42 2.80 -4.39 30.02
N GLU A 43 3.94 -4.88 30.53
CA GLU A 43 4.05 -5.66 31.77
C GLU A 43 3.42 -4.90 32.94
N LYS A 44 3.79 -3.63 33.14
CA LYS A 44 3.23 -2.80 34.21
C LYS A 44 1.71 -2.67 34.11
N ALA A 45 1.17 -2.49 32.90
CA ALA A 45 -0.26 -2.42 32.69
C ALA A 45 -0.95 -3.77 32.94
N ALA A 46 -0.31 -4.89 32.54
CA ALA A 46 -0.80 -6.24 32.76
C ALA A 46 -0.82 -6.60 34.25
N VAL A 47 0.26 -6.31 34.98
CA VAL A 47 0.37 -6.52 36.43
C VAL A 47 -0.70 -5.70 37.19
N THR A 48 -0.88 -4.43 36.84
CA THR A 48 -1.90 -3.57 37.43
C THR A 48 -3.31 -4.13 37.22
N SER A 49 -3.60 -4.58 36.00
CA SER A 49 -4.88 -5.20 35.65
C SER A 49 -5.09 -6.50 36.43
N GLN A 50 -4.09 -7.37 36.47
CA GLN A 50 -4.17 -8.65 37.20
C GLN A 50 -4.30 -8.46 38.72
N THR A 51 -3.58 -7.51 39.28
CA THR A 51 -3.67 -7.18 40.72
C THR A 51 -5.05 -6.66 41.08
N SER A 52 -5.62 -5.77 40.27
CA SER A 52 -6.98 -5.26 40.45
C SER A 52 -8.03 -6.39 40.41
N LEU A 53 -7.89 -7.33 39.45
CA LEU A 53 -8.76 -8.51 39.34
C LEU A 53 -8.62 -9.43 40.57
N SER A 54 -7.39 -9.66 41.00
CA SER A 54 -7.13 -10.50 42.20
C SER A 54 -7.71 -9.88 43.45
N LEU A 55 -7.60 -8.57 43.62
CA LEU A 55 -8.20 -7.86 44.75
C LEU A 55 -9.73 -7.92 44.74
N LEU A 56 -10.34 -7.76 43.54
CA LEU A 56 -11.78 -7.91 43.35
C LEU A 56 -12.25 -9.33 43.70
N ASN A 57 -11.57 -10.35 43.22
CA ASN A 57 -11.88 -11.75 43.51
C ASN A 57 -11.73 -12.06 45.00
N LEU A 58 -10.70 -11.51 45.66
CA LEU A 58 -10.49 -11.66 47.07
C LEU A 58 -11.65 -11.02 47.88
N GLY A 59 -12.03 -9.80 47.51
CA GLY A 59 -13.17 -9.11 48.14
C GLY A 59 -14.49 -9.87 47.95
N GLN A 60 -14.75 -10.36 46.73
CA GLN A 60 -15.92 -11.19 46.45
C GLN A 60 -15.91 -12.48 47.25
N GLY A 61 -14.78 -13.16 47.33
CA GLY A 61 -14.62 -14.39 48.11
C GLY A 61 -14.84 -14.15 49.61
N ALA A 62 -14.35 -13.04 50.17
CA ALA A 62 -14.57 -12.67 51.54
C ALA A 62 -16.04 -12.44 51.87
N ILE A 63 -16.78 -11.71 51.02
CA ILE A 63 -18.22 -11.46 51.21
C ILE A 63 -19.00 -12.78 51.19
N VAL A 64 -18.68 -13.67 50.24
CA VAL A 64 -19.34 -14.99 50.17
C VAL A 64 -19.01 -15.85 51.38
N ALA A 65 -17.75 -15.88 51.80
CA ALA A 65 -17.33 -16.63 53.00
C ALA A 65 -18.09 -16.17 54.28
N VAL A 66 -18.21 -14.86 54.47
CA VAL A 66 -18.98 -14.31 55.60
C VAL A 66 -20.45 -14.70 55.50
N GLY A 67 -21.06 -14.58 54.30
CA GLY A 67 -22.45 -15.00 54.10
C GLY A 67 -22.65 -16.49 54.40
N LEU A 68 -21.73 -17.35 53.94
CA LEU A 68 -21.78 -18.78 54.16
C LEU A 68 -21.65 -19.13 55.67
N ILE A 69 -20.72 -18.48 56.39
CA ILE A 69 -20.56 -18.66 57.82
C ILE A 69 -21.85 -18.28 58.59
N LEU A 70 -22.47 -17.15 58.23
CA LEU A 70 -23.71 -16.70 58.88
C LEU A 70 -24.88 -17.65 58.64
N VAL A 71 -25.09 -18.09 57.40
CA VAL A 71 -26.16 -19.04 57.05
C VAL A 71 -25.95 -20.40 57.70
N MET A 72 -24.71 -20.90 57.72
CA MET A 72 -24.36 -22.15 58.40
C MET A 72 -24.52 -22.05 59.90
N TRP A 73 -24.16 -20.91 60.51
CA TRP A 73 -24.40 -20.69 61.93
C TRP A 73 -25.90 -20.66 62.26
N MET A 74 -26.72 -19.97 61.47
CA MET A 74 -28.17 -19.96 61.64
C MET A 74 -28.79 -21.39 61.48
N ALA A 75 -28.33 -22.12 60.48
CA ALA A 75 -28.77 -23.51 60.27
C ALA A 75 -28.41 -24.45 61.44
N ALA A 76 -27.17 -24.31 61.95
CA ALA A 76 -26.73 -25.05 63.14
C ALA A 76 -27.50 -24.68 64.42
N ALA A 77 -27.80 -23.39 64.65
CA ALA A 77 -28.61 -22.92 65.73
C ALA A 77 -30.04 -23.50 65.69
N GLY A 78 -30.65 -23.58 64.50
CA GLY A 78 -31.95 -24.21 64.27
C GLY A 78 -31.97 -25.73 64.54
N VAL A 79 -30.87 -26.43 64.30
CA VAL A 79 -30.75 -27.86 64.69
C VAL A 79 -30.63 -27.99 66.20
N ILE A 80 -29.88 -27.11 66.88
CA ILE A 80 -29.74 -27.13 68.33
C ILE A 80 -31.09 -26.79 69.04
N SER A 81 -31.86 -25.84 68.53
CA SER A 81 -33.19 -25.51 69.05
C SER A 81 -34.26 -26.56 68.78
N GLY A 82 -34.00 -27.51 67.90
CA GLY A 82 -34.93 -28.56 67.47
C GLY A 82 -35.90 -28.17 66.36
N ASP A 83 -35.75 -26.96 65.80
CA ASP A 83 -36.57 -26.45 64.68
C ASP A 83 -36.21 -27.07 63.32
N ASN A 84 -34.93 -27.48 63.18
CA ASN A 84 -34.38 -28.08 61.95
C ASN A 84 -33.80 -29.47 62.24
N THR A 85 -33.75 -30.30 61.21
CA THR A 85 -33.08 -31.60 61.26
C THR A 85 -31.61 -31.52 60.80
N ILE A 86 -30.80 -32.50 61.13
CA ILE A 86 -29.42 -32.64 60.59
C ILE A 86 -29.44 -32.71 59.06
N GLY A 87 -30.50 -33.29 58.46
CA GLY A 87 -30.71 -33.33 57.02
C GLY A 87 -30.87 -31.95 56.38
N ASP A 88 -31.59 -31.05 57.08
CA ASP A 88 -31.79 -29.66 56.64
C ASP A 88 -30.46 -28.90 56.65
N PHE A 89 -29.59 -29.11 57.66
CA PHE A 89 -28.27 -28.54 57.70
C PHE A 89 -27.39 -28.96 56.52
N VAL A 90 -27.37 -30.25 56.23
CA VAL A 90 -26.64 -30.81 55.08
C VAL A 90 -27.19 -30.29 53.74
N MET A 91 -28.51 -30.19 53.62
CA MET A 91 -29.18 -29.67 52.45
C MET A 91 -28.84 -28.19 52.21
N VAL A 92 -28.87 -27.33 53.21
CA VAL A 92 -28.48 -25.92 53.12
C VAL A 92 -27.06 -25.77 52.70
N ASN A 93 -26.13 -26.54 53.28
CA ASN A 93 -24.71 -26.53 52.86
C ASN A 93 -24.55 -26.92 51.37
N THR A 94 -25.21 -27.95 50.93
CA THR A 94 -25.13 -28.43 49.56
C THR A 94 -25.69 -27.38 48.57
N PHE A 95 -26.82 -26.75 48.88
CA PHE A 95 -27.38 -25.70 48.04
C PHE A 95 -26.49 -24.45 47.98
N LEU A 96 -25.88 -24.04 49.11
CA LEU A 96 -24.95 -22.91 49.12
C LEU A 96 -23.75 -23.14 48.22
N ILE A 97 -23.15 -24.33 48.28
CA ILE A 97 -22.02 -24.70 47.39
C ILE A 97 -22.46 -24.70 45.90
N GLN A 98 -23.62 -25.27 45.60
CA GLN A 98 -24.17 -25.32 44.25
C GLN A 98 -24.50 -23.93 43.68
N LEU A 99 -24.96 -23.00 44.53
CA LEU A 99 -25.22 -21.60 44.10
C LEU A 99 -23.95 -20.77 43.96
N TYR A 100 -22.91 -21.06 44.77
CA TYR A 100 -21.65 -20.32 44.73
C TYR A 100 -20.87 -20.52 43.44
N LEU A 101 -20.84 -21.75 42.90
CA LEU A 101 -20.12 -22.09 41.66
C LEU A 101 -20.56 -21.24 40.46
N PRO A 102 -21.85 -21.17 40.10
CA PRO A 102 -22.28 -20.33 38.97
C PRO A 102 -22.12 -18.83 39.26
N LEU A 103 -22.25 -18.39 40.53
CA LEU A 103 -22.07 -16.99 40.89
C LEU A 103 -20.63 -16.52 40.67
N ASN A 104 -19.66 -17.36 41.01
CA ASN A 104 -18.24 -17.08 40.74
C ASN A 104 -17.92 -17.02 39.24
N PHE A 105 -18.61 -17.85 38.43
CA PHE A 105 -18.45 -17.89 36.97
C PHE A 105 -19.09 -16.65 36.28
N LEU A 106 -20.12 -16.08 36.86
CA LEU A 106 -20.85 -14.92 36.31
C LEU A 106 -19.94 -13.71 36.06
N GLY A 107 -18.99 -13.47 36.95
CA GLY A 107 -18.01 -12.40 36.82
C GLY A 107 -17.07 -12.59 35.61
N VAL A 108 -16.69 -13.83 35.32
CA VAL A 108 -15.88 -14.17 34.15
C VAL A 108 -16.68 -13.94 32.88
N VAL A 109 -17.92 -14.44 32.83
CA VAL A 109 -18.83 -14.29 31.68
C VAL A 109 -19.09 -12.81 31.39
N TYR A 110 -19.35 -12.00 32.40
CA TYR A 110 -19.59 -10.56 32.24
C TYR A 110 -18.36 -9.85 31.61
N ARG A 111 -17.16 -10.18 32.05
CA ARG A 111 -15.92 -9.60 31.48
C ARG A 111 -15.73 -10.02 30.04
N GLU A 112 -16.00 -11.29 29.71
CA GLU A 112 -15.86 -11.79 28.34
C GLU A 112 -16.87 -11.13 27.39
N ILE A 113 -18.13 -10.98 27.83
CA ILE A 113 -19.14 -10.24 27.08
C ILE A 113 -18.68 -8.78 26.83
N LYS A 114 -18.20 -8.09 27.87
CA LYS A 114 -17.70 -6.71 27.73
C LYS A 114 -16.53 -6.61 26.75
N ARG A 115 -15.58 -7.56 26.82
CA ARG A 115 -14.45 -7.62 25.89
C ARG A 115 -14.92 -7.85 24.45
N SER A 116 -15.79 -8.85 24.25
CA SER A 116 -16.34 -9.15 22.94
C SER A 116 -17.12 -7.98 22.33
N LEU A 117 -17.87 -7.23 23.14
CA LEU A 117 -18.57 -6.03 22.69
C LEU A 117 -17.60 -4.94 22.22
N VAL A 118 -16.48 -4.72 22.92
CA VAL A 118 -15.46 -3.74 22.50
C VAL A 118 -14.76 -4.18 21.21
N ASP A 119 -14.49 -5.47 21.07
CA ASP A 119 -13.88 -6.01 19.87
C ASP A 119 -14.84 -5.93 18.66
N MET A 120 -16.14 -6.19 18.89
CA MET A 120 -17.18 -5.98 17.87
C MET A 120 -17.33 -4.51 17.47
N ASP A 121 -17.29 -3.59 18.43
CA ASP A 121 -17.39 -2.14 18.19
C ASP A 121 -16.25 -1.68 17.25
N LYS A 122 -15.01 -2.10 17.53
CA LYS A 122 -13.86 -1.84 16.64
C LYS A 122 -14.03 -2.44 15.24
N MET A 123 -14.61 -3.63 15.16
CA MET A 123 -14.89 -4.26 13.87
C MET A 123 -15.92 -3.46 13.07
N PHE A 124 -16.98 -2.96 13.71
CA PHE A 124 -17.99 -2.12 13.05
C PHE A 124 -17.43 -0.74 12.69
N GLU A 125 -16.61 -0.13 13.56
CA GLU A 125 -15.89 1.12 13.24
C GLU A 125 -15.06 0.99 11.97
N LEU A 126 -14.38 -0.16 11.78
CA LEU A 126 -13.64 -0.44 10.56
C LEU A 126 -14.55 -0.51 9.32
N LEU A 127 -15.77 -1.03 9.46
CA LEU A 127 -16.75 -1.09 8.36
C LEU A 127 -17.38 0.28 8.05
N GLU A 128 -17.39 1.19 9.02
CA GLU A 128 -17.88 2.57 8.83
C GLU A 128 -16.88 3.48 8.11
N HIS A 129 -15.60 3.08 8.06
CA HIS A 129 -14.58 3.80 7.30
C HIS A 129 -14.93 3.79 5.81
N LYS A 130 -15.38 4.94 5.33
CA LYS A 130 -15.66 5.13 3.91
C LYS A 130 -14.37 5.50 3.18
N PRO A 131 -14.14 4.95 1.98
CA PRO A 131 -13.05 5.42 1.12
C PRO A 131 -13.25 6.92 0.79
N ASP A 132 -12.16 7.66 0.68
CA ASP A 132 -12.19 9.09 0.33
C ASP A 132 -12.75 9.29 -1.09
N VAL A 133 -12.47 8.36 -2.01
CA VAL A 133 -12.98 8.36 -3.38
C VAL A 133 -13.99 7.24 -3.53
N VAL A 134 -15.24 7.61 -3.76
CA VAL A 134 -16.38 6.70 -3.93
C VAL A 134 -17.01 6.93 -5.31
N ASP A 135 -17.47 5.86 -5.94
CA ASP A 135 -18.23 5.98 -7.19
C ASP A 135 -19.57 6.68 -6.92
N ALA A 136 -19.95 7.58 -7.83
CA ALA A 136 -21.25 8.20 -7.78
C ALA A 136 -22.37 7.14 -7.88
N ALA A 137 -23.50 7.35 -7.23
CA ALA A 137 -24.60 6.38 -7.21
C ALA A 137 -25.13 6.03 -8.63
N ASN A 138 -24.88 6.91 -9.60
CA ASN A 138 -25.23 6.75 -11.02
C ASN A 138 -23.99 6.60 -11.92
N ALA A 139 -22.84 6.26 -11.37
CA ALA A 139 -21.60 6.07 -12.13
C ALA A 139 -21.82 5.04 -13.25
N GLN A 140 -21.45 5.43 -14.47
CA GLN A 140 -21.56 4.60 -15.65
C GLN A 140 -20.24 3.85 -15.92
N GLU A 141 -20.29 2.82 -16.73
CA GLU A 141 -19.04 2.23 -17.26
C GLU A 141 -18.38 3.20 -18.23
N LEU A 142 -17.06 3.37 -18.10
CA LEU A 142 -16.27 4.17 -19.03
C LEU A 142 -16.34 3.54 -20.42
N LYS A 143 -16.86 4.28 -21.39
CA LYS A 143 -16.89 3.89 -22.80
C LYS A 143 -15.63 4.42 -23.47
N VAL A 144 -14.62 3.55 -23.58
CA VAL A 144 -13.35 3.91 -24.20
C VAL A 144 -13.51 3.91 -25.72
N GLY A 145 -13.42 5.09 -26.32
CA GLY A 145 -13.38 5.30 -27.76
C GLY A 145 -11.94 5.47 -28.27
N PRO A 146 -11.58 6.67 -28.78
CA PRO A 146 -10.22 6.97 -29.25
C PRO A 146 -9.18 7.02 -28.13
N SER A 147 -9.60 7.13 -26.87
CA SER A 147 -8.76 7.22 -25.68
C SER A 147 -8.06 8.58 -25.48
N GLN A 148 -8.73 9.67 -25.86
CA GLN A 148 -8.25 11.01 -25.59
C GLN A 148 -8.35 11.34 -24.10
N ILE A 149 -7.31 11.96 -23.54
CA ILE A 149 -7.28 12.40 -22.14
C ILE A 149 -7.20 13.92 -22.11
N ASP A 150 -8.07 14.56 -21.34
CA ASP A 150 -8.07 16.01 -21.15
C ASP A 150 -7.97 16.37 -19.66
N PHE A 151 -7.03 17.24 -19.33
CA PHE A 151 -6.95 17.92 -18.04
C PHE A 151 -7.41 19.37 -18.25
N GLU A 152 -8.47 19.79 -17.56
CA GLU A 152 -9.06 21.10 -17.71
C GLU A 152 -9.03 21.85 -16.37
N ASN A 153 -8.15 22.86 -16.26
CA ASN A 153 -7.99 23.75 -15.10
C ASN A 153 -7.85 22.99 -13.77
N VAL A 154 -7.08 21.90 -13.77
CA VAL A 154 -6.95 20.99 -12.64
C VAL A 154 -6.07 21.61 -11.56
N SER A 155 -6.61 21.71 -10.33
CA SER A 155 -5.88 22.05 -9.13
C SER A 155 -6.07 20.94 -8.09
N PHE A 156 -5.01 20.63 -7.34
CA PHE A 156 -5.03 19.54 -6.35
C PHE A 156 -3.97 19.72 -5.26
N GLY A 157 -4.31 19.38 -4.02
CA GLY A 157 -3.40 19.25 -2.87
C GLY A 157 -3.72 18.03 -2.01
N TYR A 158 -2.72 17.41 -1.41
CA TYR A 158 -2.93 16.32 -0.43
C TYR A 158 -3.43 16.83 0.93
N SER A 159 -3.32 18.12 1.17
CA SER A 159 -3.87 18.82 2.34
C SER A 159 -4.27 20.22 1.91
N GLU A 160 -5.20 20.84 2.65
CA GLU A 160 -5.67 22.21 2.38
C GLU A 160 -4.53 23.26 2.43
N GLU A 161 -3.46 22.95 3.18
CA GLU A 161 -2.34 23.88 3.38
C GLU A 161 -1.33 23.87 2.22
N ARG A 162 -1.29 22.83 1.38
CA ARG A 162 -0.26 22.65 0.34
C ARG A 162 -0.85 22.21 -0.99
N GLY A 163 -1.12 23.18 -1.87
CA GLY A 163 -1.43 22.91 -3.27
C GLY A 163 -0.23 22.31 -4.02
N ILE A 164 -0.45 21.19 -4.71
CA ILE A 164 0.58 20.47 -5.49
C ILE A 164 0.47 20.80 -6.97
N LEU A 165 -0.76 20.84 -7.51
CA LEU A 165 -1.04 21.22 -8.89
C LEU A 165 -1.89 22.49 -8.89
N LYS A 166 -1.58 23.42 -9.79
CA LYS A 166 -2.17 24.75 -9.84
C LYS A 166 -2.66 25.03 -11.25
N ASN A 167 -3.98 24.87 -11.48
CA ASN A 167 -4.64 25.23 -12.72
C ASN A 167 -3.97 24.65 -13.98
N ILE A 168 -3.56 23.38 -13.95
CA ILE A 168 -2.94 22.72 -15.10
C ILE A 168 -4.00 22.36 -16.16
N SER A 169 -3.66 22.62 -17.43
CA SER A 169 -4.49 22.24 -18.58
C SER A 169 -3.63 21.72 -19.71
N PHE A 170 -3.90 20.49 -20.13
CA PHE A 170 -3.25 19.84 -21.27
C PHE A 170 -4.10 18.69 -21.80
N GLN A 171 -3.76 18.20 -22.97
CA GLN A 171 -4.45 17.12 -23.66
C GLN A 171 -3.44 16.04 -24.07
N VAL A 172 -3.83 14.78 -23.97
CA VAL A 172 -3.12 13.66 -24.60
C VAL A 172 -4.00 13.16 -25.76
N PRO A 173 -3.64 13.48 -27.02
CA PRO A 173 -4.42 13.05 -28.18
C PRO A 173 -4.40 11.52 -28.32
N PRO A 174 -5.41 10.93 -28.97
CA PRO A 174 -5.48 9.48 -29.19
C PRO A 174 -4.23 8.94 -29.87
N GLY A 175 -3.66 7.88 -29.30
CA GLY A 175 -2.47 7.20 -29.83
C GLY A 175 -1.16 8.00 -29.73
N ASN A 176 -1.18 9.19 -29.14
CA ASN A 176 0.01 9.99 -28.94
C ASN A 176 0.65 9.73 -27.56
N THR A 177 1.93 10.06 -27.50
CA THR A 177 2.73 10.02 -26.28
C THR A 177 2.99 11.44 -25.77
N VAL A 178 2.48 11.76 -24.59
CA VAL A 178 2.78 13.03 -23.89
C VAL A 178 3.68 12.71 -22.69
N ALA A 179 4.80 13.43 -22.60
CA ALA A 179 5.75 13.28 -21.51
C ALA A 179 5.69 14.47 -20.54
N ILE A 180 5.80 14.19 -19.24
CA ILE A 180 5.85 15.18 -18.17
C ILE A 180 7.21 15.11 -17.51
N VAL A 181 7.94 16.23 -17.49
CA VAL A 181 9.24 16.37 -16.88
C VAL A 181 9.28 17.54 -15.91
N GLY A 182 10.27 17.59 -15.06
CA GLY A 182 10.46 18.66 -14.07
C GLY A 182 11.23 18.19 -12.85
N PRO A 183 11.60 19.09 -11.95
CA PRO A 183 12.32 18.78 -10.72
C PRO A 183 11.50 17.84 -9.79
N SER A 184 12.18 17.20 -8.83
CA SER A 184 11.51 16.42 -7.81
C SER A 184 10.54 17.30 -7.01
N GLY A 185 9.34 16.79 -6.72
CA GLY A 185 8.30 17.53 -6.00
C GLY A 185 7.49 18.51 -6.86
N SER A 186 7.68 18.57 -8.19
CA SER A 186 6.90 19.46 -9.07
C SER A 186 5.43 19.00 -9.30
N GLY A 187 5.05 17.79 -8.87
CA GLY A 187 3.69 17.28 -9.01
C GLY A 187 3.51 16.21 -10.10
N LYS A 188 4.57 15.73 -10.76
CA LYS A 188 4.51 14.74 -11.86
C LYS A 188 3.75 13.47 -11.50
N SER A 189 4.16 12.77 -10.46
CA SER A 189 3.51 11.51 -10.04
C SER A 189 2.10 11.74 -9.47
N THR A 190 1.76 12.98 -9.08
CA THR A 190 0.40 13.36 -8.70
C THR A 190 -0.54 13.30 -9.89
N ILE A 191 -0.09 13.69 -11.08
CA ILE A 191 -0.88 13.61 -12.33
C ILE A 191 -1.27 12.16 -12.64
N SER A 192 -0.31 11.21 -12.52
CA SER A 192 -0.58 9.77 -12.70
C SER A 192 -1.62 9.26 -11.70
N ARG A 193 -1.50 9.66 -10.43
CA ARG A 193 -2.42 9.26 -9.36
C ARG A 193 -3.83 9.81 -9.55
N LEU A 194 -3.95 11.04 -10.03
CA LEU A 194 -5.25 11.65 -10.35
C LEU A 194 -5.89 10.98 -11.58
N LEU A 195 -5.12 10.68 -12.62
CA LEU A 195 -5.64 9.99 -13.80
C LEU A 195 -6.12 8.57 -13.46
N PHE A 196 -5.45 7.87 -12.53
CA PHE A 196 -5.87 6.56 -12.02
C PHE A 196 -6.99 6.65 -10.97
N ARG A 197 -7.40 7.89 -10.63
CA ARG A 197 -8.43 8.23 -9.64
C ARG A 197 -8.16 7.57 -8.28
N PHE A 198 -6.93 7.74 -7.76
CA PHE A 198 -6.64 7.51 -6.34
C PHE A 198 -7.13 8.67 -5.48
N TYR A 199 -7.28 9.85 -6.10
CA TYR A 199 -7.82 11.08 -5.51
C TYR A 199 -8.72 11.75 -6.54
N ASP A 200 -9.73 12.47 -6.08
CA ASP A 200 -10.51 13.39 -6.92
C ASP A 200 -9.84 14.77 -6.91
N VAL A 201 -10.03 15.56 -7.96
CA VAL A 201 -9.45 16.90 -8.09
C VAL A 201 -10.21 17.92 -7.22
N ASP A 202 -9.49 18.91 -6.66
CA ASP A 202 -10.11 19.99 -5.87
C ASP A 202 -10.85 20.98 -6.77
N GLN A 203 -10.26 21.28 -7.94
CA GLN A 203 -10.86 22.17 -8.96
C GLN A 203 -10.57 21.62 -10.35
N GLY A 204 -11.43 21.99 -11.30
CA GLY A 204 -11.34 21.52 -12.67
C GLY A 204 -11.92 20.14 -12.85
N LYS A 205 -11.50 19.47 -13.92
CA LYS A 205 -11.90 18.10 -14.25
C LYS A 205 -10.85 17.40 -15.08
N ILE A 206 -10.87 16.05 -15.00
CA ILE A 206 -10.12 15.17 -15.89
C ILE A 206 -11.13 14.33 -16.65
N THR A 207 -11.00 14.28 -17.97
CA THR A 207 -11.90 13.48 -18.79
C THR A 207 -11.15 12.49 -19.68
N ILE A 208 -11.80 11.37 -19.99
CA ILE A 208 -11.37 10.43 -21.01
C ILE A 208 -12.50 10.34 -22.03
N ASP A 209 -12.19 10.66 -23.31
CA ASP A 209 -13.19 10.75 -24.38
C ASP A 209 -14.39 11.62 -24.00
N GLY A 210 -14.14 12.75 -23.30
CA GLY A 210 -15.16 13.69 -22.84
C GLY A 210 -15.96 13.25 -21.61
N GLN A 211 -15.72 12.06 -21.06
CA GLN A 211 -16.36 11.54 -19.85
C GLN A 211 -15.54 11.91 -18.61
N ASP A 212 -16.14 12.65 -17.67
CA ASP A 212 -15.47 13.01 -16.40
C ASP A 212 -15.18 11.76 -15.57
N LEU A 213 -13.97 11.65 -15.00
CA LEU A 213 -13.56 10.50 -14.20
C LEU A 213 -14.44 10.30 -12.95
N ARG A 214 -15.09 11.38 -12.47
CA ARG A 214 -15.99 11.32 -11.31
C ARG A 214 -17.34 10.69 -11.63
N ASP A 215 -17.75 10.70 -12.91
CA ASP A 215 -19.03 10.17 -13.37
C ASP A 215 -18.94 8.72 -13.84
N VAL A 216 -17.75 8.14 -13.92
CA VAL A 216 -17.53 6.76 -14.33
C VAL A 216 -17.11 5.87 -13.16
N SER A 217 -17.38 4.57 -13.25
CA SER A 217 -16.97 3.62 -12.23
C SER A 217 -15.44 3.45 -12.21
N GLN A 218 -14.83 3.46 -11.02
CA GLN A 218 -13.39 3.26 -10.85
C GLN A 218 -12.91 1.93 -11.47
N LEU A 219 -13.74 0.89 -11.39
CA LEU A 219 -13.43 -0.41 -11.97
C LEU A 219 -13.24 -0.34 -13.49
N SER A 220 -14.18 0.30 -14.21
CA SER A 220 -14.11 0.45 -15.66
C SER A 220 -12.96 1.36 -16.08
N LEU A 221 -12.72 2.46 -15.34
CA LEU A 221 -11.59 3.36 -15.54
C LEU A 221 -10.25 2.62 -15.38
N ARG A 222 -10.05 1.96 -14.27
CA ARG A 222 -8.80 1.24 -13.97
C ARG A 222 -8.57 0.05 -14.89
N LYS A 223 -9.63 -0.55 -15.44
CA LYS A 223 -9.53 -1.58 -16.46
C LYS A 223 -8.95 -1.03 -17.77
N ALA A 224 -9.32 0.20 -18.15
CA ALA A 224 -8.86 0.85 -19.37
C ALA A 224 -7.40 1.35 -19.31
N ILE A 225 -6.86 1.56 -18.11
CA ILE A 225 -5.53 2.14 -17.88
C ILE A 225 -4.56 1.06 -17.43
N GLY A 226 -3.38 0.99 -18.05
CA GLY A 226 -2.23 0.21 -17.60
C GLY A 226 -1.17 1.13 -16.99
N VAL A 227 -0.59 0.73 -15.86
CA VAL A 227 0.45 1.51 -15.18
C VAL A 227 1.70 0.66 -15.04
N VAL A 228 2.84 1.20 -15.45
CA VAL A 228 4.17 0.68 -15.11
C VAL A 228 4.76 1.64 -14.07
N PRO A 229 4.77 1.25 -12.79
CA PRO A 229 5.18 2.13 -11.70
C PRO A 229 6.70 2.27 -11.59
N GLN A 230 7.16 3.32 -10.92
CA GLN A 230 8.56 3.56 -10.58
C GLN A 230 9.15 2.42 -9.73
N ASP A 231 8.49 2.15 -8.60
CA ASP A 231 8.86 1.07 -7.70
C ASP A 231 8.01 -0.17 -7.99
N THR A 232 8.60 -1.13 -8.69
CA THR A 232 7.92 -2.38 -9.00
C THR A 232 7.93 -3.31 -7.80
N VAL A 233 6.75 -3.53 -7.23
CA VAL A 233 6.53 -4.54 -6.19
C VAL A 233 5.92 -5.79 -6.81
N LEU A 234 6.54 -6.95 -6.53
CA LEU A 234 6.06 -8.25 -6.96
C LEU A 234 5.45 -8.99 -5.77
N PHE A 235 4.45 -9.81 -6.07
CA PHE A 235 3.90 -10.77 -5.11
C PHE A 235 4.94 -11.83 -4.78
N ASN A 236 4.99 -12.28 -3.53
CA ASN A 236 5.84 -13.40 -3.11
C ASN A 236 5.29 -14.72 -3.66
N ASP A 237 5.46 -14.90 -4.95
CA ASP A 237 4.96 -16.03 -5.72
C ASP A 237 5.88 -16.26 -6.93
N THR A 238 5.48 -17.06 -7.91
CA THR A 238 6.24 -17.36 -9.12
C THR A 238 6.28 -16.17 -10.10
N ILE A 239 7.23 -16.19 -11.04
CA ILE A 239 7.26 -15.22 -12.14
C ILE A 239 6.00 -15.37 -12.99
N ALA A 240 5.56 -16.62 -13.25
CA ALA A 240 4.31 -16.92 -13.94
C ALA A 240 3.12 -16.18 -13.29
N TYR A 241 2.92 -16.37 -11.99
CA TYR A 241 1.85 -15.72 -11.25
C TYR A 241 1.91 -14.19 -11.37
N ASN A 242 3.11 -13.63 -11.22
CA ASN A 242 3.30 -12.18 -11.30
C ASN A 242 2.97 -11.59 -12.65
N ILE A 243 3.25 -12.27 -13.77
CA ILE A 243 2.87 -11.82 -15.12
C ILE A 243 1.38 -12.04 -15.33
N HIS A 244 0.88 -13.25 -15.00
CA HIS A 244 -0.51 -13.65 -15.20
C HIS A 244 -1.50 -12.77 -14.40
N TYR A 245 -1.04 -12.12 -13.33
CA TYR A 245 -1.83 -11.17 -12.55
C TYR A 245 -2.36 -9.99 -13.38
N GLY A 246 -1.76 -9.69 -14.53
CA GLY A 246 -2.26 -8.68 -15.47
C GLY A 246 -3.62 -9.01 -16.06
N ASN A 247 -3.87 -10.31 -16.34
CA ASN A 247 -5.14 -10.84 -16.78
C ASN A 247 -5.22 -12.33 -16.41
N PRO A 248 -5.84 -12.67 -15.25
CA PRO A 248 -5.90 -14.05 -14.76
C PRO A 248 -6.67 -15.04 -15.66
N GLU A 249 -7.48 -14.53 -16.58
CA GLU A 249 -8.24 -15.35 -17.54
C GLU A 249 -7.47 -15.60 -18.86
N ALA A 250 -6.29 -14.99 -19.04
CA ALA A 250 -5.52 -15.11 -20.25
C ALA A 250 -4.96 -16.54 -20.42
N PRO A 251 -4.95 -17.12 -21.63
CA PRO A 251 -4.29 -18.38 -21.89
C PRO A 251 -2.77 -18.25 -21.74
N TRP A 252 -2.09 -19.37 -21.46
CA TRP A 252 -0.66 -19.40 -21.17
C TRP A 252 0.21 -18.83 -22.33
N GLU A 253 -0.20 -19.04 -23.54
CA GLU A 253 0.47 -18.54 -24.74
C GLU A 253 0.59 -17.00 -24.73
N GLN A 254 -0.47 -16.30 -24.26
CA GLN A 254 -0.46 -14.85 -24.11
C GLN A 254 0.46 -14.37 -22.99
N VAL A 255 0.60 -15.16 -21.93
CA VAL A 255 1.57 -14.87 -20.84
C VAL A 255 2.99 -14.92 -21.39
N GLN A 256 3.31 -15.93 -22.20
CA GLN A 256 4.62 -16.06 -22.85
C GLN A 256 4.86 -14.95 -23.88
N GLU A 257 3.87 -14.61 -24.69
CA GLU A 257 3.95 -13.50 -25.64
C GLU A 257 4.21 -12.17 -24.93
N ALA A 258 3.48 -11.89 -23.85
CA ALA A 258 3.70 -10.70 -23.02
C ALA A 258 5.12 -10.67 -22.42
N ALA A 259 5.64 -11.82 -21.99
CA ALA A 259 7.01 -11.93 -21.48
C ALA A 259 8.06 -11.72 -22.60
N GLN A 260 7.80 -12.17 -23.83
CA GLN A 260 8.66 -11.93 -24.99
C GLN A 260 8.69 -10.45 -25.37
N LEU A 261 7.53 -9.80 -25.47
CA LEU A 261 7.42 -8.37 -25.77
C LEU A 261 8.08 -7.50 -24.68
N ALA A 262 8.04 -7.94 -23.42
CA ALA A 262 8.75 -7.29 -22.30
C ALA A 262 10.23 -7.69 -22.20
N GLN A 263 10.76 -8.48 -23.12
CA GLN A 263 12.15 -8.96 -23.15
C GLN A 263 12.61 -9.65 -21.86
N ILE A 264 11.70 -10.34 -21.15
CA ILE A 264 12.01 -11.10 -19.93
C ILE A 264 12.04 -12.62 -20.18
N HIS A 265 11.43 -13.09 -21.28
CA HIS A 265 11.26 -14.51 -21.58
C HIS A 265 12.60 -15.28 -21.60
N GLY A 266 13.62 -14.78 -22.31
CA GLY A 266 14.92 -15.44 -22.39
C GLY A 266 15.62 -15.56 -21.04
N PHE A 267 15.51 -14.54 -20.19
CA PHE A 267 16.00 -14.61 -18.81
C PHE A 267 15.25 -15.69 -18.03
N VAL A 268 13.91 -15.71 -18.10
CA VAL A 268 13.09 -16.69 -17.37
C VAL A 268 13.44 -18.12 -17.80
N GLU A 269 13.63 -18.39 -19.10
CA GLU A 269 14.03 -19.72 -19.58
C GLU A 269 15.43 -20.14 -19.13
N SER A 270 16.33 -19.21 -18.85
CA SER A 270 17.66 -19.50 -18.31
C SER A 270 17.64 -19.94 -16.84
N LEU A 271 16.53 -19.71 -16.13
CA LEU A 271 16.40 -20.07 -14.72
C LEU A 271 16.08 -21.57 -14.57
N PRO A 272 16.60 -22.25 -13.51
CA PRO A 272 16.40 -23.69 -13.30
C PRO A 272 14.94 -24.15 -13.24
N LYS A 273 14.04 -23.27 -12.76
CA LYS A 273 12.59 -23.53 -12.67
C LYS A 273 11.78 -22.74 -13.70
N GLY A 274 12.42 -22.01 -14.61
CA GLY A 274 11.74 -21.18 -15.59
C GLY A 274 10.71 -20.26 -14.95
N TYR A 275 9.52 -20.25 -15.48
CA TYR A 275 8.39 -19.45 -15.01
C TYR A 275 7.92 -19.79 -13.59
N GLU A 276 8.19 -21.01 -13.09
CA GLU A 276 7.86 -21.45 -11.73
C GLU A 276 8.89 -20.98 -10.69
N THR A 277 9.81 -20.10 -11.07
CA THR A 277 10.78 -19.52 -10.13
C THR A 277 10.09 -18.52 -9.22
N GLU A 278 10.18 -18.75 -7.91
CA GLU A 278 9.68 -17.85 -6.87
C GLU A 278 10.55 -16.60 -6.74
N VAL A 279 9.94 -15.43 -6.83
CA VAL A 279 10.63 -14.13 -6.80
C VAL A 279 11.00 -13.66 -5.39
N GLY A 280 10.45 -14.30 -4.36
CA GLY A 280 10.64 -13.91 -2.97
C GLY A 280 9.81 -12.70 -2.55
N GLU A 281 9.95 -12.29 -1.29
CA GLU A 281 9.23 -11.14 -0.75
C GLU A 281 9.58 -9.87 -1.56
N ARG A 282 8.56 -9.15 -2.04
CA ARG A 282 8.69 -7.97 -2.91
C ARG A 282 9.61 -8.15 -4.12
N GLY A 283 9.85 -9.41 -4.54
CA GLY A 283 10.72 -9.72 -5.66
C GLY A 283 12.22 -9.58 -5.37
N LEU A 284 12.67 -9.73 -4.12
CA LEU A 284 14.07 -9.54 -3.71
C LEU A 284 15.08 -10.43 -4.45
N LYS A 285 14.63 -11.55 -5.05
CA LYS A 285 15.50 -12.45 -5.82
C LYS A 285 15.75 -11.98 -7.26
N LEU A 286 15.09 -10.92 -7.70
CA LEU A 286 15.24 -10.34 -9.03
C LEU A 286 15.95 -8.99 -8.96
N SER A 287 16.74 -8.67 -9.97
CA SER A 287 17.31 -7.34 -10.15
C SER A 287 16.22 -6.29 -10.45
N GLY A 288 16.54 -5.02 -10.31
CA GLY A 288 15.62 -3.92 -10.61
C GLY A 288 15.08 -4.00 -12.05
N GLY A 289 15.94 -4.28 -13.02
CA GLY A 289 15.55 -4.41 -14.43
C GLY A 289 14.64 -5.61 -14.71
N GLU A 290 14.89 -6.74 -14.07
CA GLU A 290 14.03 -7.93 -14.19
C GLU A 290 12.66 -7.70 -13.60
N LYS A 291 12.57 -7.06 -12.41
CA LYS A 291 11.29 -6.65 -11.80
C LYS A 291 10.52 -5.74 -12.74
N GLN A 292 11.19 -4.76 -13.32
CA GLN A 292 10.58 -3.80 -14.24
C GLN A 292 10.03 -4.50 -15.49
N ARG A 293 10.80 -5.42 -16.10
CA ARG A 293 10.33 -6.22 -17.25
C ARG A 293 9.13 -7.10 -16.88
N VAL A 294 9.10 -7.68 -15.69
CA VAL A 294 7.91 -8.41 -15.20
C VAL A 294 6.69 -7.48 -15.08
N ALA A 295 6.86 -6.24 -14.58
CA ALA A 295 5.77 -5.26 -14.51
C ALA A 295 5.29 -4.83 -15.90
N ILE A 296 6.20 -4.66 -16.84
CA ILE A 296 5.87 -4.38 -18.26
C ILE A 296 5.07 -5.55 -18.85
N ALA A 297 5.53 -6.79 -18.68
CA ALA A 297 4.83 -7.99 -19.15
C ALA A 297 3.41 -8.08 -18.57
N ARG A 298 3.26 -7.81 -17.26
CA ARG A 298 1.96 -7.72 -16.59
C ARG A 298 1.04 -6.68 -17.22
N THR A 299 1.59 -5.51 -17.56
CA THR A 299 0.84 -4.40 -18.19
C THR A 299 0.48 -4.73 -19.64
N ILE A 300 1.37 -5.39 -20.38
CA ILE A 300 1.09 -5.87 -21.75
C ILE A 300 -0.07 -6.88 -21.74
N LEU A 301 -0.01 -7.87 -20.83
CA LEU A 301 -1.03 -8.91 -20.73
C LEU A 301 -2.41 -8.35 -20.36
N LYS A 302 -2.45 -7.27 -19.59
CA LYS A 302 -3.69 -6.53 -19.29
C LYS A 302 -4.33 -5.94 -20.54
N GLY A 303 -3.56 -5.57 -21.58
CA GLY A 303 -4.03 -5.02 -22.83
C GLY A 303 -4.76 -3.67 -22.73
N PRO A 304 -4.29 -2.70 -21.94
CA PRO A 304 -4.99 -1.43 -21.76
C PRO A 304 -4.92 -0.55 -23.01
N ARG A 305 -5.88 0.38 -23.17
CA ARG A 305 -5.86 1.39 -24.23
C ARG A 305 -5.07 2.64 -23.86
N ILE A 306 -4.95 2.91 -22.58
CA ILE A 306 -4.20 4.03 -22.02
C ILE A 306 -3.04 3.48 -21.20
N LEU A 307 -1.85 4.02 -21.40
CA LEU A 307 -0.64 3.65 -20.66
C LEU A 307 -0.14 4.82 -19.83
N ILE A 308 0.30 4.51 -18.62
CA ILE A 308 1.01 5.44 -17.75
C ILE A 308 2.36 4.80 -17.40
N PHE A 309 3.45 5.47 -17.74
CA PHE A 309 4.79 5.10 -17.31
C PHE A 309 5.27 6.10 -16.27
N ASP A 310 5.44 5.65 -15.03
CA ASP A 310 5.90 6.50 -13.93
C ASP A 310 7.36 6.15 -13.60
N GLU A 311 8.30 6.95 -14.14
CA GLU A 311 9.75 6.80 -13.93
C GLU A 311 10.28 5.37 -14.18
N ALA A 312 9.74 4.68 -15.17
CA ALA A 312 9.93 3.26 -15.42
C ALA A 312 11.39 2.81 -15.69
N THR A 313 12.37 3.73 -15.76
CA THR A 313 13.78 3.43 -16.06
C THR A 313 14.78 4.05 -15.08
N SER A 314 14.31 4.66 -14.00
CA SER A 314 15.15 5.51 -13.13
C SER A 314 16.26 4.76 -12.36
N ALA A 315 16.09 3.46 -12.10
CA ALA A 315 16.99 2.64 -11.27
C ALA A 315 17.81 1.61 -12.06
N LEU A 316 18.01 1.80 -13.39
CA LEU A 316 18.57 0.79 -14.26
C LEU A 316 19.94 1.19 -14.80
N ASP A 317 20.78 0.19 -15.11
CA ASP A 317 22.01 0.37 -15.86
C ASP A 317 21.71 0.71 -17.34
N SER A 318 22.64 1.35 -18.00
CA SER A 318 22.45 1.92 -19.35
C SER A 318 22.12 0.89 -20.43
N HIS A 319 22.51 -0.39 -20.28
CA HIS A 319 22.19 -1.44 -21.24
C HIS A 319 20.74 -1.89 -21.06
N THR A 320 20.38 -2.25 -19.85
CA THR A 320 19.02 -2.65 -19.47
C THR A 320 17.99 -1.54 -19.74
N GLU A 321 18.39 -0.28 -19.55
CA GLU A 321 17.55 0.88 -19.88
C GLU A 321 17.14 0.93 -21.35
N LYS A 322 18.08 0.70 -22.29
CA LYS A 322 17.77 0.69 -23.73
C LYS A 322 16.78 -0.41 -24.10
N GLU A 323 17.00 -1.63 -23.60
CA GLU A 323 16.10 -2.75 -23.84
C GLU A 323 14.67 -2.49 -23.34
N ILE A 324 14.56 -1.87 -22.16
CA ILE A 324 13.26 -1.50 -21.57
C ILE A 324 12.62 -0.37 -22.38
N GLN A 325 13.38 0.63 -22.81
CA GLN A 325 12.87 1.70 -23.67
C GLN A 325 12.30 1.16 -24.99
N GLU A 326 13.00 0.20 -25.62
CA GLU A 326 12.49 -0.46 -26.83
C GLU A 326 11.19 -1.20 -26.56
N SER A 327 11.09 -1.95 -25.47
CA SER A 327 9.85 -2.62 -25.06
C SER A 327 8.72 -1.63 -24.80
N LEU A 328 8.99 -0.52 -24.10
CA LEU A 328 8.00 0.51 -23.82
C LEU A 328 7.52 1.21 -25.11
N ARG A 329 8.42 1.49 -26.07
CA ARG A 329 8.06 2.04 -27.37
C ARG A 329 7.15 1.09 -28.15
N GLU A 330 7.47 -0.21 -28.18
CA GLU A 330 6.64 -1.20 -28.85
C GLU A 330 5.24 -1.28 -28.26
N VAL A 331 5.17 -1.29 -26.93
CA VAL A 331 3.89 -1.34 -26.19
C VAL A 331 3.08 -0.08 -26.37
N SER A 332 3.72 1.09 -26.55
CA SER A 332 3.05 2.39 -26.73
C SER A 332 2.45 2.58 -28.12
N LYS A 333 2.87 1.80 -29.12
CA LYS A 333 2.32 1.91 -30.47
C LYS A 333 0.79 1.81 -30.45
N GLU A 334 0.15 2.75 -31.12
CA GLU A 334 -1.33 2.84 -31.23
C GLU A 334 -2.09 3.00 -29.90
N ARG A 335 -1.38 3.32 -28.78
CA ARG A 335 -1.98 3.54 -27.46
C ARG A 335 -1.71 4.97 -26.99
N THR A 336 -2.71 5.54 -26.33
CA THR A 336 -2.55 6.85 -25.69
C THR A 336 -1.66 6.70 -24.47
N THR A 337 -0.52 7.39 -24.45
CA THR A 337 0.52 7.16 -23.45
C THR A 337 0.89 8.44 -22.71
N LEU A 338 0.89 8.39 -21.39
CA LEU A 338 1.40 9.42 -20.50
C LEU A 338 2.69 8.94 -19.85
N ILE A 339 3.80 9.65 -20.07
CA ILE A 339 5.10 9.32 -19.49
C ILE A 339 5.46 10.36 -18.42
N VAL A 340 5.65 9.93 -17.19
CA VAL A 340 6.30 10.73 -16.15
C VAL A 340 7.76 10.34 -16.13
N ALA A 341 8.66 11.24 -16.50
CA ALA A 341 10.07 10.93 -16.65
C ALA A 341 10.96 11.74 -15.73
N HIS A 342 11.99 11.07 -15.22
CA HIS A 342 13.13 11.69 -14.54
C HIS A 342 14.34 11.77 -15.48
N ARG A 343 14.46 10.81 -16.41
CA ARG A 343 15.49 10.80 -17.44
C ARG A 343 14.93 11.31 -18.76
N LEU A 344 15.57 12.35 -19.29
CA LEU A 344 15.13 13.00 -20.52
C LEU A 344 15.40 12.15 -21.77
N SER A 345 16.33 11.18 -21.69
CA SER A 345 16.60 10.20 -22.75
C SER A 345 15.38 9.34 -23.10
N THR A 346 14.47 9.13 -22.15
CA THR A 346 13.27 8.29 -22.35
C THR A 346 12.15 8.98 -23.13
N ILE A 347 12.21 10.30 -23.28
CA ILE A 347 11.10 11.11 -23.80
C ILE A 347 11.42 11.87 -25.08
N ILE A 348 12.60 11.63 -25.67
CA ILE A 348 13.05 12.33 -26.89
C ILE A 348 12.03 12.17 -28.03
N ASP A 349 11.43 11.00 -28.13
CA ASP A 349 10.45 10.65 -29.18
C ASP A 349 9.00 10.97 -28.79
N ALA A 350 8.75 11.63 -27.66
CA ALA A 350 7.40 12.03 -27.27
C ALA A 350 6.83 13.08 -28.24
N ASP A 351 5.53 12.96 -28.55
CA ASP A 351 4.83 13.90 -29.44
C ASP A 351 4.72 15.29 -28.82
N GLU A 352 4.59 15.35 -27.49
CA GLU A 352 4.62 16.59 -26.72
C GLU A 352 5.33 16.33 -25.37
N ILE A 353 6.11 17.29 -24.93
CA ILE A 353 6.75 17.32 -23.62
C ILE A 353 6.24 18.52 -22.84
N LEU A 354 5.79 18.27 -21.60
CA LEU A 354 5.33 19.28 -20.66
C LEU A 354 6.37 19.45 -19.56
N VAL A 355 6.89 20.66 -19.39
CA VAL A 355 7.83 20.97 -18.29
C VAL A 355 7.04 21.51 -17.11
N LEU A 356 7.02 20.73 -16.01
CA LEU A 356 6.29 21.05 -14.81
C LEU A 356 7.21 21.62 -13.74
N ARG A 357 6.85 22.77 -13.19
CA ARG A 357 7.56 23.38 -12.06
C ARG A 357 6.57 23.97 -11.06
N GLU A 358 6.76 23.67 -9.78
CA GLU A 358 5.93 24.17 -8.67
C GLU A 358 4.41 24.00 -8.89
N GLY A 359 4.01 22.93 -9.60
CA GLY A 359 2.62 22.62 -9.90
C GLY A 359 2.04 23.30 -11.12
N GLU A 360 2.84 24.00 -11.91
CA GLU A 360 2.43 24.73 -13.13
C GLU A 360 3.19 24.22 -14.36
N ILE A 361 2.56 24.28 -15.54
CA ILE A 361 3.21 23.95 -16.82
C ILE A 361 3.93 25.21 -17.32
N MET A 362 5.27 25.18 -17.33
CA MET A 362 6.11 26.30 -17.74
C MET A 362 6.39 26.33 -19.23
N GLU A 363 6.65 25.14 -19.81
CA GLU A 363 6.99 24.98 -21.22
C GLU A 363 6.27 23.78 -21.80
N ARG A 364 5.94 23.83 -23.09
CA ARG A 364 5.43 22.71 -23.85
C ARG A 364 5.95 22.73 -25.28
N GLY A 365 6.15 21.56 -25.86
CA GLY A 365 6.60 21.39 -27.24
C GLY A 365 7.34 20.06 -27.43
N ARG A 366 7.87 19.83 -28.63
CA ARG A 366 8.73 18.69 -28.93
C ARG A 366 10.16 18.92 -28.44
N HIS A 367 10.91 17.84 -28.31
CA HIS A 367 12.29 17.85 -27.84
C HIS A 367 13.15 18.92 -28.53
N GLU A 368 13.17 18.94 -29.88
CA GLU A 368 13.96 19.91 -30.64
C GLU A 368 13.49 21.35 -30.47
N GLU A 369 12.18 21.57 -30.30
CA GLU A 369 11.60 22.90 -30.12
C GLU A 369 12.00 23.47 -28.75
N LEU A 370 11.90 22.66 -27.71
CA LEU A 370 12.27 23.04 -26.34
C LEU A 370 13.77 23.29 -26.18
N LEU A 371 14.60 22.52 -26.89
CA LEU A 371 16.04 22.79 -26.93
C LEU A 371 16.37 24.15 -27.57
N LYS A 372 15.67 24.49 -28.66
CA LYS A 372 15.85 25.78 -29.36
C LYS A 372 15.33 26.97 -28.53
N LEU A 373 14.31 26.74 -27.71
CA LEU A 373 13.75 27.76 -26.81
C LEU A 373 14.78 28.21 -25.78
N GLY A 374 15.73 27.33 -25.40
CA GLY A 374 16.80 27.64 -24.46
C GLY A 374 16.33 27.83 -23.01
N GLY A 375 15.12 27.40 -22.70
CA GLY A 375 14.48 27.52 -21.38
C GLY A 375 14.85 26.40 -20.38
N GLU A 376 13.94 26.12 -19.48
CA GLU A 376 14.11 25.17 -18.37
C GLU A 376 14.43 23.75 -18.84
N TYR A 377 13.74 23.30 -19.90
CA TYR A 377 14.01 22.00 -20.52
C TYR A 377 15.47 21.90 -21.03
N SER A 378 15.94 22.92 -21.74
CA SER A 378 17.31 22.96 -22.27
C SER A 378 18.37 22.94 -21.16
N GLU A 379 18.09 23.61 -20.03
CA GLU A 379 18.98 23.57 -18.86
C GLU A 379 19.03 22.19 -18.21
N MET A 380 17.86 21.55 -18.05
CA MET A 380 17.75 20.19 -17.52
C MET A 380 18.50 19.20 -18.41
N TRP A 381 18.34 19.29 -19.73
CA TRP A 381 19.02 18.46 -20.71
C TRP A 381 20.55 18.58 -20.62
N LYS A 382 21.07 19.81 -20.58
CA LYS A 382 22.53 20.07 -20.44
C LYS A 382 23.09 19.52 -19.14
N LYS A 383 22.36 19.60 -18.05
CA LYS A 383 22.75 19.04 -16.74
C LYS A 383 22.84 17.53 -16.80
N GLN A 384 21.85 16.87 -17.39
CA GLN A 384 21.82 15.42 -17.50
C GLN A 384 22.94 14.89 -18.41
N GLN A 385 23.17 15.50 -19.58
CA GLN A 385 24.26 15.11 -20.46
C GLN A 385 25.65 15.25 -19.78
N LYS A 386 25.86 16.28 -18.97
CA LYS A 386 27.10 16.43 -18.21
C LYS A 386 27.27 15.32 -17.16
N SER A 387 26.20 14.93 -16.48
CA SER A 387 26.23 13.85 -15.50
C SER A 387 26.54 12.50 -16.15
N GLU A 388 25.89 12.19 -17.27
CA GLU A 388 26.12 10.96 -18.04
C GLU A 388 27.55 10.87 -18.61
N ALA A 389 28.10 11.97 -19.09
CA ALA A 389 29.48 12.04 -19.56
C ALA A 389 30.52 11.84 -18.44
N GLN A 390 30.22 12.33 -17.23
CA GLN A 390 31.06 12.13 -16.05
C GLN A 390 31.02 10.67 -15.55
N GLU A 391 29.84 10.04 -15.55
CA GLU A 391 29.69 8.63 -15.18
C GLU A 391 30.41 7.70 -16.17
N GLN A 392 30.34 7.98 -17.46
CA GLN A 392 31.08 7.23 -18.49
C GLN A 392 32.59 7.38 -18.35
N GLN A 393 33.09 8.56 -17.98
CA GLN A 393 34.51 8.76 -17.71
C GLN A 393 34.96 8.04 -16.44
N ALA A 394 34.18 8.05 -15.38
CA ALA A 394 34.49 7.35 -14.14
C ALA A 394 34.56 5.83 -14.34
N SER A 395 33.58 5.25 -15.03
CA SER A 395 33.56 3.81 -15.34
C SER A 395 34.66 3.36 -16.30
N SER A 396 35.14 4.25 -17.17
CA SER A 396 36.31 3.98 -18.05
C SER A 396 37.64 4.00 -17.32
N ILE A 397 37.73 4.71 -16.20
CA ILE A 397 38.93 4.75 -15.34
C ILE A 397 39.02 3.52 -14.43
N GLU A 398 37.87 3.04 -13.92
CA GLU A 398 37.81 1.82 -13.07
C GLU A 398 38.09 0.53 -13.86
N ASN A 399 37.91 0.52 -15.16
CA ASN A 399 38.16 -0.63 -16.04
C ASN A 399 39.55 -0.63 -16.72
N GLN A 400 40.48 0.22 -16.32
CA GLN A 400 41.88 0.09 -16.73
C GLN A 400 42.60 -0.84 -15.76
N PRO A 401 43.22 -1.95 -16.27
CA PRO A 401 43.85 -3.00 -15.46
C PRO A 401 45.08 -2.52 -14.69
#